data_535fa3e6c5f67705fc0231f7113ac34a
#
_entry.id   535fa3e6c5f67705fc0231f7113ac34a
#
_cell.length_a   1.000
_cell.length_b   1.000
_cell.length_c   1.000
_cell.angle_alpha   90.00
_cell.angle_beta   90.00
_cell.angle_gamma   90.00
#
_symmetry.space_group_name_H-M   'P 1'
#
loop_
_entity.id
_entity.type
_entity.pdbx_description
1 polymer ?
#
loop_
_entity_poly.entity_id
_entity_poly.type
_entity_poly.pdbx_seq_one_letter_code
_entity_poly.pdbx_strand_id
1 'polypeptide(L)'
;AAPDAPLLRQLNDEQRAAVGTCYKQRGKDQAIELGLEYVGPQLAKWVKKAKTLAVDYTVLVHCWRGGMRSGSMAWLFETAGLKVKILVGGYKAYRNEVLAIFDQPIPFRVLGGKTGSGKTEILHELVKRGHQVLDLEGIAHHRGSAFGHLGLEVQPTSEHFENEVHRVLCGFDYSREIWVEDESRHIGQVFMGAPLYNQLREAPVVFLDIEPVYRLPHLVDVYASYPKEDLEKALGKIKKRLGLDRYAIAMEALEAGDFSLVAEITLHYYDKAYMYGLELRDESKITRIEVRTLDPIEQTELLLAHVT
;
A
#
# COMPACT_ATOMS: atom_id res chain seq x y z
N ALA A 1 -7.12 -12.60 -6.01
CA ALA A 1 -8.19 -12.00 -6.81
C ALA A 1 -7.66 -10.69 -7.34
N ALA A 2 -7.94 -10.34 -8.60
CA ALA A 2 -7.57 -9.04 -9.10
C ALA A 2 -8.17 -7.97 -8.18
N PRO A 3 -7.43 -6.91 -7.79
CA PRO A 3 -7.90 -5.90 -6.86
C PRO A 3 -9.20 -5.24 -7.30
N ASP A 4 -9.39 -5.11 -8.59
CA ASP A 4 -10.59 -4.50 -9.21
C ASP A 4 -11.69 -5.51 -9.55
N ALA A 5 -11.52 -6.79 -9.19
CA ALA A 5 -12.52 -7.80 -9.48
C ALA A 5 -13.78 -7.57 -8.63
N PRO A 6 -14.95 -7.40 -9.25
CA PRO A 6 -16.19 -7.18 -8.52
C PRO A 6 -16.53 -8.38 -7.66
N LEU A 7 -16.67 -8.16 -6.36
CA LEU A 7 -16.93 -9.19 -5.37
C LEU A 7 -18.44 -9.47 -5.23
N LEU A 8 -18.83 -10.73 -5.49
CA LEU A 8 -20.16 -11.24 -5.17
C LEU A 8 -20.15 -11.91 -3.81
N ARG A 9 -20.59 -11.20 -2.77
CA ARG A 9 -20.73 -11.78 -1.41
C ARG A 9 -22.02 -12.58 -1.32
N GLN A 10 -21.93 -13.84 -0.87
CA GLN A 10 -23.10 -14.68 -0.60
C GLN A 10 -23.89 -14.25 0.63
N LEU A 11 -23.19 -13.85 1.68
CA LEU A 11 -23.73 -13.44 2.96
C LEU A 11 -23.12 -12.10 3.37
N ASN A 12 -23.90 -11.20 3.92
CA ASN A 12 -23.38 -10.02 4.61
C ASN A 12 -22.79 -10.42 5.98
N ASP A 13 -22.24 -9.47 6.73
CA ASP A 13 -21.53 -9.77 7.97
C ASP A 13 -22.47 -10.28 9.07
N GLU A 14 -23.71 -9.78 9.16
CA GLU A 14 -24.74 -10.23 10.11
C GLU A 14 -25.20 -11.65 9.79
N GLN A 15 -25.51 -11.93 8.53
CA GLN A 15 -25.91 -13.26 8.07
C GLN A 15 -24.78 -14.28 8.27
N ARG A 16 -23.53 -13.88 8.00
CA ARG A 16 -22.37 -14.74 8.23
C ARG A 16 -22.18 -15.04 9.72
N ALA A 17 -22.39 -14.06 10.59
CA ALA A 17 -22.33 -14.24 12.04
C ALA A 17 -23.47 -15.18 12.53
N ALA A 18 -24.69 -14.98 12.01
CA ALA A 18 -25.86 -15.82 12.35
C ALA A 18 -25.64 -17.29 11.95
N VAL A 19 -25.21 -17.55 10.72
CA VAL A 19 -24.90 -18.91 10.25
C VAL A 19 -23.74 -19.52 11.04
N GLY A 20 -22.69 -18.74 11.36
CA GLY A 20 -21.58 -19.20 12.20
C GLY A 20 -21.97 -19.55 13.62
N THR A 21 -22.88 -18.79 14.23
CA THR A 21 -23.45 -19.06 15.57
C THR A 21 -24.35 -20.30 15.52
N CYS A 22 -25.20 -20.41 14.51
CA CYS A 22 -26.04 -21.59 14.30
C CYS A 22 -25.20 -22.87 14.18
N TYR A 23 -24.10 -22.81 13.39
CA TYR A 23 -23.16 -23.93 13.25
C TYR A 23 -22.58 -24.39 14.60
N LYS A 24 -22.18 -23.45 15.46
CA LYS A 24 -21.61 -23.77 16.78
C LYS A 24 -22.62 -24.30 17.76
N GLN A 25 -23.86 -23.80 17.73
CA GLN A 25 -24.88 -24.10 18.71
C GLN A 25 -25.79 -25.27 18.32
N ARG A 26 -26.08 -25.42 17.03
CA ARG A 26 -27.10 -26.34 16.51
C ARG A 26 -26.55 -27.38 15.52
N GLY A 27 -25.30 -27.21 15.08
CA GLY A 27 -24.64 -28.15 14.19
C GLY A 27 -24.71 -27.74 12.71
N LYS A 28 -24.11 -28.61 11.88
CA LYS A 28 -23.86 -28.36 10.45
C LYS A 28 -25.14 -28.24 9.64
N ASP A 29 -26.10 -29.15 9.85
CA ASP A 29 -27.27 -29.24 8.99
C ASP A 29 -28.20 -28.03 9.14
N GLN A 30 -28.45 -27.59 10.35
CA GLN A 30 -29.25 -26.40 10.62
C GLN A 30 -28.58 -25.12 10.16
N ALA A 31 -27.24 -25.05 10.23
CA ALA A 31 -26.51 -23.93 9.68
C ALA A 31 -26.55 -23.88 8.12
N ILE A 32 -26.63 -25.03 7.47
CA ILE A 32 -26.83 -25.12 6.00
C ILE A 32 -28.22 -24.63 5.65
N GLU A 33 -29.27 -25.09 6.35
CA GLU A 33 -30.66 -24.65 6.13
C GLU A 33 -30.79 -23.14 6.27
N LEU A 34 -30.29 -22.58 7.37
CA LEU A 34 -30.27 -21.12 7.59
C LEU A 34 -29.50 -20.39 6.49
N GLY A 35 -28.37 -20.94 6.07
CA GLY A 35 -27.59 -20.39 4.96
C GLY A 35 -28.37 -20.37 3.65
N LEU A 36 -29.11 -21.43 3.33
CA LEU A 36 -29.94 -21.54 2.14
C LEU A 36 -31.13 -20.56 2.17
N GLU A 37 -31.73 -20.30 3.33
CA GLU A 37 -32.78 -19.28 3.48
C GLU A 37 -32.27 -17.88 3.07
N TYR A 38 -31.03 -17.52 3.44
CA TYR A 38 -30.44 -16.24 3.06
C TYR A 38 -30.01 -16.20 1.59
N VAL A 39 -29.46 -17.29 1.08
CA VAL A 39 -28.84 -17.38 -0.23
C VAL A 39 -29.87 -17.64 -1.34
N GLY A 40 -30.87 -18.47 -1.08
CA GLY A 40 -31.84 -18.92 -2.08
C GLY A 40 -32.49 -17.78 -2.88
N PRO A 41 -33.06 -16.76 -2.22
CA PRO A 41 -33.69 -15.64 -2.92
C PRO A 41 -32.75 -14.83 -3.81
N GLN A 42 -31.45 -14.95 -3.65
CA GLN A 42 -30.42 -14.18 -4.39
C GLN A 42 -29.83 -14.92 -5.59
N LEU A 43 -30.06 -16.24 -5.73
CA LEU A 43 -29.39 -17.09 -6.74
C LEU A 43 -29.53 -16.55 -8.15
N ALA A 44 -30.74 -16.20 -8.57
CA ALA A 44 -31.00 -15.68 -9.91
C ALA A 44 -30.31 -14.34 -10.17
N LYS A 45 -30.24 -13.48 -9.15
CA LYS A 45 -29.56 -12.19 -9.23
C LYS A 45 -28.05 -12.39 -9.40
N TRP A 46 -27.46 -13.32 -8.64
CA TRP A 46 -26.03 -13.61 -8.77
C TRP A 46 -25.67 -14.23 -10.12
N VAL A 47 -26.50 -15.12 -10.66
CA VAL A 47 -26.29 -15.65 -12.02
C VAL A 47 -26.29 -14.53 -13.05
N LYS A 48 -27.27 -13.62 -12.99
CA LYS A 48 -27.33 -12.47 -13.90
C LYS A 48 -26.06 -11.62 -13.79
N LYS A 49 -25.66 -11.29 -12.56
CA LYS A 49 -24.48 -10.47 -12.30
C LYS A 49 -23.20 -11.19 -12.73
N ALA A 50 -23.06 -12.51 -12.45
CA ALA A 50 -21.92 -13.29 -12.89
C ALA A 50 -21.79 -13.31 -14.42
N LYS A 51 -22.89 -13.46 -15.15
CA LYS A 51 -22.89 -13.39 -16.62
C LYS A 51 -22.45 -12.03 -17.15
N THR A 52 -22.80 -10.92 -16.47
CA THR A 52 -22.35 -9.57 -16.85
C THR A 52 -20.86 -9.37 -16.61
N LEU A 53 -20.30 -10.00 -15.57
CA LEU A 53 -18.90 -9.85 -15.15
C LEU A 53 -17.95 -10.86 -15.79
N ALA A 54 -18.49 -11.95 -16.38
CA ALA A 54 -17.68 -13.00 -16.97
C ALA A 54 -16.91 -12.50 -18.19
N VAL A 55 -15.61 -12.80 -18.23
CA VAL A 55 -14.77 -12.61 -19.42
C VAL A 55 -14.73 -13.94 -20.16
N ASP A 56 -15.10 -13.97 -21.44
CA ASP A 56 -15.21 -15.19 -22.25
C ASP A 56 -16.02 -16.30 -21.55
N TYR A 57 -17.15 -15.91 -20.95
CA TYR A 57 -18.01 -16.80 -20.15
C TYR A 57 -17.30 -17.47 -18.97
N THR A 58 -16.14 -16.94 -18.54
CA THR A 58 -15.34 -17.53 -17.45
C THR A 58 -15.43 -16.68 -16.20
N VAL A 59 -15.63 -17.32 -15.04
CA VAL A 59 -15.62 -16.70 -13.70
C VAL A 59 -14.70 -17.49 -12.79
N LEU A 60 -13.99 -16.75 -11.91
CA LEU A 60 -13.21 -17.35 -10.81
C LEU A 60 -14.04 -17.30 -9.52
N VAL A 61 -14.18 -18.43 -8.88
CA VAL A 61 -14.94 -18.55 -7.61
C VAL A 61 -14.01 -18.99 -6.50
N HIS A 62 -14.08 -18.31 -5.37
CA HIS A 62 -13.35 -18.73 -4.19
C HIS A 62 -14.16 -18.47 -2.91
N CYS A 63 -13.83 -19.17 -1.84
CA CYS A 63 -14.22 -18.86 -0.48
C CYS A 63 -12.97 -18.93 0.41
N TRP A 64 -13.12 -18.79 1.72
CA TRP A 64 -11.96 -18.77 2.61
C TRP A 64 -11.05 -20.01 2.49
N ARG A 65 -11.62 -21.20 2.35
CA ARG A 65 -10.88 -22.49 2.31
C ARG A 65 -11.14 -23.35 1.07
N GLY A 66 -11.81 -22.82 0.05
CA GLY A 66 -12.12 -23.60 -1.15
C GLY A 66 -13.14 -24.73 -0.93
N GLY A 67 -14.04 -24.59 0.08
CA GLY A 67 -14.98 -25.63 0.45
C GLY A 67 -16.40 -25.43 -0.12
N MET A 68 -17.41 -25.84 0.65
CA MET A 68 -18.82 -25.90 0.24
C MET A 68 -19.33 -24.59 -0.40
N ARG A 69 -19.01 -23.42 0.15
CA ARG A 69 -19.49 -22.13 -0.38
C ARG A 69 -19.04 -21.86 -1.82
N SER A 70 -17.77 -22.09 -2.13
CA SER A 70 -17.27 -21.94 -3.51
C SER A 70 -17.78 -23.05 -4.42
N GLY A 71 -17.89 -24.27 -3.90
CA GLY A 71 -18.42 -25.41 -4.67
C GLY A 71 -19.90 -25.24 -5.07
N SER A 72 -20.75 -24.78 -4.17
CA SER A 72 -22.17 -24.52 -4.48
C SER A 72 -22.36 -23.40 -5.50
N MET A 73 -21.54 -22.33 -5.42
CA MET A 73 -21.59 -21.26 -6.40
C MET A 73 -21.02 -21.70 -7.75
N ALA A 74 -19.99 -22.53 -7.76
CA ALA A 74 -19.45 -23.09 -8.99
C ALA A 74 -20.51 -23.93 -9.71
N TRP A 75 -21.15 -24.87 -9.00
CA TRP A 75 -22.25 -25.65 -9.55
C TRP A 75 -23.39 -24.77 -10.12
N LEU A 76 -23.80 -23.72 -9.38
CA LEU A 76 -24.85 -22.80 -9.84
C LEU A 76 -24.47 -22.09 -11.15
N PHE A 77 -23.24 -21.59 -11.22
CA PHE A 77 -22.78 -20.84 -12.40
C PHE A 77 -22.52 -21.75 -13.60
N GLU A 78 -22.00 -22.97 -13.38
CA GLU A 78 -21.87 -24.01 -14.44
C GLU A 78 -23.23 -24.40 -14.97
N THR A 79 -24.20 -24.64 -14.10
CA THR A 79 -25.60 -24.93 -14.48
C THR A 79 -26.21 -23.78 -15.31
N ALA A 80 -25.80 -22.54 -15.03
CA ALA A 80 -26.22 -21.33 -15.78
C ALA A 80 -25.44 -21.10 -17.09
N GLY A 81 -24.53 -22.01 -17.49
CA GLY A 81 -23.76 -21.98 -18.74
C GLY A 81 -22.48 -21.18 -18.68
N LEU A 82 -21.93 -20.90 -17.49
CA LEU A 82 -20.63 -20.26 -17.33
C LEU A 82 -19.51 -21.31 -17.18
N LYS A 83 -18.31 -20.97 -17.61
CA LYS A 83 -17.08 -21.71 -17.29
C LYS A 83 -16.60 -21.27 -15.92
N VAL A 84 -16.39 -22.20 -14.99
CA VAL A 84 -16.00 -21.84 -13.62
C VAL A 84 -14.62 -22.38 -13.30
N LYS A 85 -13.78 -21.50 -12.75
CA LYS A 85 -12.51 -21.87 -12.12
C LYS A 85 -12.66 -21.70 -10.60
N ILE A 86 -12.26 -22.70 -9.83
CA ILE A 86 -12.27 -22.65 -8.37
C ILE A 86 -10.83 -22.48 -7.89
N LEU A 87 -10.60 -21.51 -7.01
CA LEU A 87 -9.32 -21.36 -6.34
C LEU A 87 -9.14 -22.51 -5.32
N VAL A 88 -8.23 -23.42 -5.60
CA VAL A 88 -7.91 -24.56 -4.73
C VAL A 88 -7.37 -24.06 -3.39
N GLY A 89 -7.90 -24.60 -2.28
CA GLY A 89 -7.57 -24.14 -0.94
C GLY A 89 -8.17 -22.76 -0.56
N GLY A 90 -8.82 -22.10 -1.52
CA GLY A 90 -9.49 -20.80 -1.35
C GLY A 90 -8.53 -19.66 -1.06
N TYR A 91 -9.08 -18.57 -0.55
CA TYR A 91 -8.30 -17.36 -0.23
C TYR A 91 -7.16 -17.63 0.78
N LYS A 92 -7.35 -18.58 1.70
CA LYS A 92 -6.29 -18.94 2.66
C LYS A 92 -5.03 -19.48 1.97
N ALA A 93 -5.18 -20.33 0.94
CA ALA A 93 -4.04 -20.82 0.17
C ALA A 93 -3.35 -19.68 -0.58
N TYR A 94 -4.12 -18.83 -1.27
CA TYR A 94 -3.57 -17.63 -1.91
C TYR A 94 -2.81 -16.74 -0.92
N ARG A 95 -3.38 -16.50 0.27
CA ARG A 95 -2.72 -15.67 1.29
C ARG A 95 -1.41 -16.28 1.81
N ASN A 96 -1.34 -17.59 1.90
CA ASN A 96 -0.08 -18.28 2.26
C ASN A 96 1.00 -18.06 1.19
N GLU A 97 0.64 -18.09 -0.10
CA GLU A 97 1.56 -17.78 -1.20
C GLU A 97 2.04 -16.30 -1.13
N VAL A 98 1.10 -15.38 -0.88
CA VAL A 98 1.43 -13.97 -0.68
C VAL A 98 2.47 -13.79 0.44
N LEU A 99 2.30 -14.46 1.56
CA LEU A 99 3.23 -14.34 2.67
C LEU A 99 4.57 -15.03 2.40
N ALA A 100 4.54 -16.16 1.70
CA ALA A 100 5.75 -16.94 1.40
C ALA A 100 6.74 -16.20 0.49
N ILE A 101 6.28 -15.27 -0.38
CA ILE A 101 7.19 -14.49 -1.22
C ILE A 101 8.08 -13.57 -0.39
N PHE A 102 7.58 -13.09 0.75
CA PHE A 102 8.32 -12.19 1.64
C PHE A 102 9.41 -12.91 2.46
N ASP A 103 9.38 -14.24 2.50
CA ASP A 103 10.43 -15.06 3.12
C ASP A 103 11.56 -15.40 2.12
N GLN A 104 11.36 -15.12 0.82
CA GLN A 104 12.38 -15.32 -0.21
C GLN A 104 13.30 -14.09 -0.28
N PRO A 105 14.60 -14.26 -0.59
CA PRO A 105 15.49 -13.13 -0.84
C PRO A 105 15.01 -12.29 -2.02
N ILE A 106 14.77 -11.02 -1.80
CA ILE A 106 14.35 -10.06 -2.83
C ILE A 106 15.49 -9.07 -3.05
N PRO A 107 15.97 -8.87 -4.28
CA PRO A 107 17.12 -8.02 -4.58
C PRO A 107 16.75 -6.53 -4.52
N PHE A 108 16.34 -6.05 -3.35
CA PHE A 108 15.98 -4.65 -3.16
C PHE A 108 17.18 -3.71 -3.23
N ARG A 109 16.97 -2.56 -3.87
CA ARG A 109 17.80 -1.36 -3.81
C ARG A 109 16.93 -0.22 -3.29
N VAL A 110 17.25 0.30 -2.12
CA VAL A 110 16.43 1.32 -1.45
C VAL A 110 16.83 2.71 -1.90
N LEU A 111 15.88 3.49 -2.38
CA LEU A 111 16.00 4.91 -2.63
C LEU A 111 15.68 5.69 -1.36
N GLY A 112 16.72 6.20 -0.71
CA GLY A 112 16.62 7.03 0.48
C GLY A 112 16.63 8.51 0.15
N GLY A 113 16.01 9.30 1.01
CA GLY A 113 15.98 10.75 0.88
C GLY A 113 14.95 11.35 1.82
N LYS A 114 15.27 12.51 2.39
CA LYS A 114 14.41 13.24 3.32
C LYS A 114 13.08 13.64 2.66
N THR A 115 12.10 14.07 3.43
CA THR A 115 10.80 14.54 2.92
C THR A 115 10.99 15.67 1.89
N GLY A 116 10.29 15.56 0.76
CA GLY A 116 10.37 16.53 -0.35
C GLY A 116 11.60 16.37 -1.27
N SER A 117 12.30 15.24 -1.20
CA SER A 117 13.47 14.98 -2.06
C SER A 117 13.15 14.46 -3.47
N GLY A 118 11.87 14.34 -3.84
CA GLY A 118 11.49 13.90 -5.20
C GLY A 118 11.58 12.40 -5.43
N LYS A 119 11.59 11.56 -4.38
CA LYS A 119 11.72 10.09 -4.52
C LYS A 119 10.71 9.47 -5.48
N THR A 120 9.45 9.85 -5.36
CA THR A 120 8.36 9.32 -6.20
C THR A 120 8.60 9.61 -7.67
N GLU A 121 9.00 10.85 -7.99
CA GLU A 121 9.31 11.29 -9.35
C GLU A 121 10.53 10.55 -9.93
N ILE A 122 11.54 10.30 -9.10
CA ILE A 122 12.73 9.50 -9.47
C ILE A 122 12.32 8.04 -9.74
N LEU A 123 11.49 7.44 -8.89
CA LEU A 123 11.00 6.08 -9.12
C LEU A 123 10.21 5.97 -10.44
N HIS A 124 9.38 6.96 -10.75
CA HIS A 124 8.69 7.02 -12.03
C HIS A 124 9.65 7.16 -13.21
N GLU A 125 10.73 7.93 -13.06
CA GLU A 125 11.76 8.07 -14.10
C GLU A 125 12.56 6.77 -14.27
N LEU A 126 12.88 6.06 -13.20
CA LEU A 126 13.49 4.72 -13.24
C LEU A 126 12.62 3.71 -14.01
N VAL A 127 11.30 3.73 -13.81
CA VAL A 127 10.35 2.89 -14.58
C VAL A 127 10.42 3.21 -16.08
N LYS A 128 10.44 4.50 -16.47
CA LYS A 128 10.56 4.91 -17.88
C LYS A 128 11.86 4.42 -18.52
N ARG A 129 12.92 4.29 -17.74
CA ARG A 129 14.22 3.77 -18.17
C ARG A 129 14.32 2.24 -18.12
N GLY A 130 13.23 1.53 -17.78
CA GLY A 130 13.14 0.07 -17.80
C GLY A 130 13.70 -0.61 -16.55
N HIS A 131 13.86 0.13 -15.44
CA HIS A 131 14.17 -0.45 -14.13
C HIS A 131 12.90 -1.02 -13.46
N GLN A 132 13.09 -2.02 -12.63
CA GLN A 132 12.02 -2.57 -11.79
C GLN A 132 11.84 -1.70 -10.55
N VAL A 133 10.61 -1.30 -10.27
CA VAL A 133 10.27 -0.41 -9.15
C VAL A 133 9.08 -0.95 -8.40
N LEU A 134 9.22 -1.10 -7.08
CA LEU A 134 8.13 -1.38 -6.15
C LEU A 134 7.76 -0.07 -5.45
N ASP A 135 6.69 0.57 -5.91
CA ASP A 135 6.15 1.82 -5.34
C ASP A 135 5.24 1.49 -4.13
N LEU A 136 5.82 1.49 -2.93
CA LEU A 136 5.10 1.19 -1.69
C LEU A 136 4.13 2.30 -1.30
N GLU A 137 4.51 3.57 -1.49
CA GLU A 137 3.66 4.73 -1.21
C GLU A 137 2.43 4.73 -2.13
N GLY A 138 2.63 4.46 -3.42
CA GLY A 138 1.53 4.34 -4.38
C GLY A 138 0.59 3.19 -4.04
N ILE A 139 1.10 2.00 -3.70
CA ILE A 139 0.28 0.85 -3.29
C ILE A 139 -0.45 1.13 -1.96
N ALA A 140 0.17 1.87 -1.04
CA ALA A 140 -0.43 2.24 0.24
C ALA A 140 -1.41 3.42 0.14
N HIS A 141 -1.49 4.12 -0.99
CA HIS A 141 -2.21 5.39 -1.15
C HIS A 141 -1.80 6.41 -0.08
N HIS A 142 -0.47 6.56 0.15
CA HIS A 142 0.04 7.41 1.22
C HIS A 142 1.53 7.73 1.06
N ARG A 143 1.91 9.01 1.11
CA ARG A 143 3.28 9.50 0.91
C ARG A 143 4.12 9.55 2.20
N GLY A 144 4.05 8.53 3.06
CA GLY A 144 4.88 8.36 4.25
C GLY A 144 4.71 9.39 5.39
N SER A 145 4.45 10.67 5.11
CA SER A 145 4.35 11.75 6.11
C SER A 145 2.95 11.89 6.71
N ALA A 146 2.78 12.71 7.78
CA ALA A 146 1.44 13.01 8.31
C ALA A 146 0.50 13.68 7.29
N PHE A 147 1.05 14.34 6.29
CA PHE A 147 0.34 14.95 5.17
C PHE A 147 0.14 13.98 3.99
N GLY A 148 0.74 12.80 4.07
CA GLY A 148 0.85 11.86 2.95
C GLY A 148 -0.46 11.28 2.42
N HIS A 149 -1.57 11.41 3.15
CA HIS A 149 -2.90 10.97 2.73
C HIS A 149 -3.66 12.02 1.92
N LEU A 150 -3.18 13.28 1.89
CA LEU A 150 -3.89 14.39 1.24
C LEU A 150 -3.95 14.17 -0.28
N GLY A 151 -5.15 14.31 -0.85
CA GLY A 151 -5.39 14.16 -2.28
C GLY A 151 -5.27 12.73 -2.82
N LEU A 152 -5.14 11.72 -1.95
CA LEU A 152 -5.07 10.33 -2.35
C LEU A 152 -6.36 9.58 -1.99
N GLU A 153 -6.56 8.42 -2.61
CA GLU A 153 -7.64 7.51 -2.30
C GLU A 153 -7.54 6.96 -0.87
N VAL A 154 -8.63 6.32 -0.42
CA VAL A 154 -8.63 5.65 0.90
C VAL A 154 -7.58 4.55 0.93
N GLN A 155 -6.78 4.53 1.99
CA GLN A 155 -5.76 3.51 2.18
C GLN A 155 -6.35 2.10 2.18
N PRO A 156 -5.67 1.12 1.57
CA PRO A 156 -6.05 -0.29 1.67
C PRO A 156 -5.83 -0.80 3.10
N THR A 157 -6.43 -1.95 3.42
CA THR A 157 -6.02 -2.70 4.61
C THR A 157 -4.60 -3.23 4.44
N SER A 158 -3.88 -3.49 5.55
CA SER A 158 -2.52 -4.06 5.48
C SER A 158 -2.49 -5.40 4.72
N GLU A 159 -3.53 -6.23 4.86
CA GLU A 159 -3.65 -7.47 4.10
C GLU A 159 -3.79 -7.22 2.59
N HIS A 160 -4.58 -6.22 2.20
CA HIS A 160 -4.74 -5.88 0.79
C HIS A 160 -3.45 -5.27 0.21
N PHE A 161 -2.80 -4.38 0.94
CA PHE A 161 -1.50 -3.84 0.60
C PHE A 161 -0.46 -4.96 0.32
N GLU A 162 -0.32 -5.93 1.22
CA GLU A 162 0.59 -7.06 1.00
C GLU A 162 0.20 -7.92 -0.22
N ASN A 163 -1.10 -8.09 -0.50
CA ASN A 163 -1.55 -8.77 -1.71
C ASN A 163 -1.14 -8.03 -2.98
N GLU A 164 -1.20 -6.68 -2.97
CA GLU A 164 -0.77 -5.86 -4.11
C GLU A 164 0.75 -5.86 -4.27
N VAL A 165 1.50 -5.74 -3.17
CA VAL A 165 2.96 -5.88 -3.20
C VAL A 165 3.36 -7.24 -3.80
N HIS A 166 2.73 -8.33 -3.36
CA HIS A 166 2.94 -9.66 -3.94
C HIS A 166 2.65 -9.67 -5.44
N ARG A 167 1.52 -9.10 -5.88
CA ARG A 167 1.14 -9.04 -7.30
C ARG A 167 2.21 -8.34 -8.15
N VAL A 168 2.76 -7.23 -7.66
CA VAL A 168 3.82 -6.50 -8.35
C VAL A 168 5.10 -7.33 -8.39
N LEU A 169 5.52 -7.90 -7.26
CA LEU A 169 6.73 -8.71 -7.14
C LEU A 169 6.70 -9.96 -8.03
N CYS A 170 5.54 -10.59 -8.23
CA CYS A 170 5.39 -11.71 -9.16
C CYS A 170 5.69 -11.37 -10.62
N GLY A 171 5.67 -10.09 -11.00
CA GLY A 171 5.99 -9.62 -12.34
C GLY A 171 7.47 -9.28 -12.55
N PHE A 172 8.30 -9.35 -11.51
CA PHE A 172 9.70 -8.94 -11.57
C PHE A 172 10.67 -10.10 -11.82
N ASP A 173 11.79 -9.75 -12.45
CA ASP A 173 12.94 -10.64 -12.63
C ASP A 173 13.90 -10.48 -11.44
N TYR A 174 14.00 -11.48 -10.59
CA TYR A 174 14.83 -11.47 -9.38
C TYR A 174 16.35 -11.60 -9.65
N SER A 175 16.77 -11.76 -10.90
CA SER A 175 18.16 -11.60 -11.29
C SER A 175 18.59 -10.13 -11.43
N ARG A 176 17.63 -9.20 -11.38
CA ARG A 176 17.82 -7.75 -11.50
C ARG A 176 17.38 -7.07 -10.21
N GLU A 177 18.02 -5.94 -9.89
CA GLU A 177 17.62 -5.12 -8.75
C GLU A 177 16.19 -4.57 -8.88
N ILE A 178 15.53 -4.45 -7.73
CA ILE A 178 14.20 -3.87 -7.58
C ILE A 178 14.33 -2.61 -6.72
N TRP A 179 14.13 -1.45 -7.33
CA TRP A 179 14.12 -0.18 -6.64
C TRP A 179 12.87 -0.03 -5.78
N VAL A 180 13.03 0.53 -4.60
CA VAL A 180 11.94 0.77 -3.65
C VAL A 180 12.28 1.98 -2.78
N GLU A 181 11.28 2.78 -2.37
CA GLU A 181 11.50 3.89 -1.44
C GLU A 181 11.80 3.43 -0.02
N ASP A 182 12.60 4.24 0.70
CA ASP A 182 12.92 4.00 2.12
C ASP A 182 11.74 4.40 3.01
N GLU A 183 10.90 3.42 3.29
CA GLU A 183 9.69 3.62 4.08
C GLU A 183 9.77 3.01 5.48
N SER A 184 8.98 3.58 6.38
CA SER A 184 8.82 3.05 7.73
C SER A 184 7.91 1.83 7.72
N ARG A 185 7.93 1.04 8.81
CA ARG A 185 7.06 -0.12 8.96
C ARG A 185 5.57 0.20 8.88
N HIS A 186 5.21 1.47 9.14
CA HIS A 186 3.87 1.99 8.98
C HIS A 186 3.86 3.07 7.91
N ILE A 187 3.09 2.85 6.85
CA ILE A 187 2.81 3.83 5.79
C ILE A 187 1.39 4.34 6.03
N GLY A 188 1.25 5.42 6.79
CA GLY A 188 -0.04 5.87 7.29
C GLY A 188 -0.69 4.85 8.21
N GLN A 189 -1.83 4.25 7.81
CA GLN A 189 -2.54 3.20 8.55
C GLN A 189 -2.13 1.78 8.12
N VAL A 190 -1.42 1.66 7.01
CA VAL A 190 -0.94 0.37 6.52
C VAL A 190 0.27 -0.07 7.33
N PHE A 191 0.24 -1.33 7.77
CA PHE A 191 1.34 -1.97 8.47
C PHE A 191 2.04 -2.98 7.56
N MET A 192 3.35 -2.87 7.42
CA MET A 192 4.19 -3.78 6.66
C MET A 192 4.64 -4.95 7.53
N GLY A 193 4.43 -6.17 7.06
CA GLY A 193 4.87 -7.38 7.74
C GLY A 193 6.39 -7.42 7.99
N ALA A 194 6.79 -8.06 9.08
CA ALA A 194 8.21 -8.10 9.48
C ALA A 194 9.15 -8.68 8.40
N PRO A 195 8.81 -9.77 7.68
CA PRO A 195 9.72 -10.32 6.67
C PRO A 195 10.08 -9.32 5.57
N LEU A 196 9.08 -8.64 5.00
CA LEU A 196 9.29 -7.61 3.99
C LEU A 196 10.07 -6.41 4.55
N TYR A 197 9.64 -5.89 5.71
CA TYR A 197 10.30 -4.74 6.33
C TYR A 197 11.77 -4.99 6.66
N ASN A 198 12.10 -6.17 7.21
CA ASN A 198 13.47 -6.51 7.55
C ASN A 198 14.37 -6.56 6.30
N GLN A 199 13.90 -7.11 5.19
CA GLN A 199 14.64 -7.11 3.93
C GLN A 199 14.92 -5.68 3.43
N LEU A 200 13.92 -4.78 3.51
CA LEU A 200 14.11 -3.37 3.17
C LEU A 200 15.14 -2.70 4.09
N ARG A 201 15.15 -3.03 5.38
CA ARG A 201 16.11 -2.47 6.34
C ARG A 201 17.54 -2.96 6.10
N GLU A 202 17.72 -4.17 5.59
CA GLU A 202 19.01 -4.77 5.30
C GLU A 202 19.52 -4.50 3.88
N ALA A 203 18.66 -4.03 2.98
CA ALA A 203 19.01 -3.74 1.61
C ALA A 203 19.98 -2.55 1.50
N PRO A 204 20.83 -2.52 0.45
CA PRO A 204 21.64 -1.34 0.13
C PRO A 204 20.77 -0.11 -0.13
N VAL A 205 21.21 1.03 0.40
CA VAL A 205 20.51 2.31 0.29
C VAL A 205 21.32 3.29 -0.54
N VAL A 206 20.68 3.94 -1.47
CA VAL A 206 21.22 5.14 -2.10
C VAL A 206 20.47 6.34 -1.55
N PHE A 207 21.14 7.09 -0.69
CA PHE A 207 20.58 8.23 0.01
C PHE A 207 20.88 9.53 -0.72
N LEU A 208 19.83 10.23 -1.14
CA LEU A 208 19.92 11.56 -1.75
C LEU A 208 19.94 12.62 -0.65
N ASP A 209 21.11 13.23 -0.45
CA ASP A 209 21.24 14.33 0.51
C ASP A 209 20.98 15.66 -0.18
N ILE A 210 19.78 16.17 0.01
CA ILE A 210 19.28 17.41 -0.59
C ILE A 210 19.04 18.41 0.51
N GLU A 211 19.66 19.57 0.39
CA GLU A 211 19.48 20.65 1.38
C GLU A 211 18.04 21.17 1.41
N PRO A 212 17.58 21.69 2.56
CA PRO A 212 16.23 22.25 2.72
C PRO A 212 15.90 23.34 1.68
N VAL A 213 16.88 24.15 1.29
CA VAL A 213 16.68 25.26 0.33
C VAL A 213 16.10 24.79 -1.02
N TYR A 214 16.44 23.57 -1.45
CA TYR A 214 15.87 22.99 -2.66
C TYR A 214 14.52 22.33 -2.43
N ARG A 215 14.28 21.72 -1.26
CA ARG A 215 13.06 20.97 -0.94
C ARG A 215 11.88 21.82 -0.48
N LEU A 216 12.16 22.94 0.20
CA LEU A 216 11.13 23.83 0.74
C LEU A 216 10.16 24.37 -0.32
N PRO A 217 10.59 24.92 -1.48
CA PRO A 217 9.67 25.42 -2.48
C PRO A 217 8.67 24.36 -2.95
N HIS A 218 9.14 23.15 -3.22
CA HIS A 218 8.29 22.04 -3.62
C HIS A 218 7.25 21.68 -2.54
N LEU A 219 7.64 21.65 -1.26
CA LEU A 219 6.71 21.39 -0.16
C LEU A 219 5.68 22.50 0.01
N VAL A 220 6.07 23.76 -0.19
CA VAL A 220 5.16 24.90 -0.16
C VAL A 220 4.09 24.77 -1.23
N ASP A 221 4.48 24.45 -2.47
CA ASP A 221 3.55 24.24 -3.58
C ASP A 221 2.57 23.09 -3.27
N VAL A 222 3.08 22.00 -2.72
CA VAL A 222 2.26 20.86 -2.30
C VAL A 222 1.26 21.28 -1.20
N TYR A 223 1.71 21.97 -0.15
CA TYR A 223 0.85 22.36 0.96
C TYR A 223 -0.20 23.40 0.54
N ALA A 224 0.19 24.40 -0.26
CA ALA A 224 -0.72 25.40 -0.77
C ALA A 224 -1.85 24.84 -1.65
N SER A 225 -1.68 23.62 -2.17
CA SER A 225 -2.70 22.96 -3.00
C SER A 225 -3.84 22.31 -2.21
N TYR A 226 -3.72 22.19 -0.87
CA TYR A 226 -4.69 21.51 -0.02
C TYR A 226 -5.54 22.47 0.83
N PRO A 227 -6.79 22.07 1.18
CA PRO A 227 -7.60 22.83 2.12
C PRO A 227 -6.90 22.99 3.48
N LYS A 228 -7.02 24.20 4.06
CA LYS A 228 -6.42 24.54 5.34
C LYS A 228 -6.82 23.57 6.46
N GLU A 229 -8.08 23.19 6.52
CA GLU A 229 -8.64 22.28 7.52
C GLU A 229 -7.97 20.89 7.48
N ASP A 230 -7.54 20.44 6.31
CA ASP A 230 -6.86 19.16 6.16
C ASP A 230 -5.39 19.25 6.60
N LEU A 231 -4.75 20.38 6.34
CA LEU A 231 -3.41 20.69 6.87
C LEU A 231 -3.41 20.79 8.39
N GLU A 232 -4.43 21.43 9.00
CA GLU A 232 -4.62 21.51 10.46
C GLU A 232 -4.75 20.11 11.08
N LYS A 233 -5.57 19.23 10.49
CA LYS A 233 -5.72 17.85 10.95
C LYS A 233 -4.40 17.08 10.85
N ALA A 234 -3.63 17.29 9.79
CA ALA A 234 -2.33 16.66 9.59
C ALA A 234 -1.29 17.14 10.62
N LEU A 235 -1.20 18.46 10.88
CA LEU A 235 -0.38 19.02 11.95
C LEU A 235 -0.79 18.48 13.32
N GLY A 236 -2.09 18.34 13.57
CA GLY A 236 -2.62 17.76 14.81
C GLY A 236 -2.09 16.34 15.10
N LYS A 237 -1.89 15.52 14.07
CA LYS A 237 -1.34 14.15 14.21
C LYS A 237 0.10 14.15 14.74
N ILE A 238 0.88 15.17 14.44
CA ILE A 238 2.29 15.28 14.85
C ILE A 238 2.52 16.21 16.04
N LYS A 239 1.48 16.85 16.60
CA LYS A 239 1.55 17.83 17.70
C LYS A 239 2.50 17.41 18.84
N LYS A 240 2.34 16.18 19.36
CA LYS A 240 3.18 15.68 20.46
C LYS A 240 4.66 15.52 20.07
N ARG A 241 4.90 15.13 18.82
CA ARG A 241 6.26 14.88 18.30
C ARG A 241 6.96 16.17 17.90
N LEU A 242 6.20 17.13 17.39
CA LEU A 242 6.69 18.46 17.03
C LEU A 242 7.05 19.30 18.27
N GLY A 243 6.34 19.09 19.37
CA GLY A 243 6.39 19.91 20.58
C GLY A 243 5.33 21.02 20.57
N LEU A 244 4.86 21.41 21.74
CA LEU A 244 3.73 22.35 21.85
C LEU A 244 4.05 23.73 21.28
N ASP A 245 5.26 24.24 21.52
CA ASP A 245 5.67 25.56 21.07
C ASP A 245 5.75 25.64 19.54
N ARG A 246 6.45 24.68 18.91
CA ARG A 246 6.55 24.62 17.45
C ARG A 246 5.20 24.36 16.79
N TYR A 247 4.36 23.55 17.42
CA TYR A 247 3.01 23.31 16.93
C TYR A 247 2.18 24.60 16.94
N ALA A 248 2.26 25.42 18.01
CA ALA A 248 1.54 26.69 18.08
C ALA A 248 1.99 27.65 16.97
N ILE A 249 3.32 27.80 16.78
CA ILE A 249 3.87 28.64 15.71
C ILE A 249 3.42 28.13 14.32
N ALA A 250 3.45 26.81 14.09
CA ALA A 250 3.02 26.25 12.82
C ALA A 250 1.51 26.48 12.56
N MET A 251 0.67 26.44 13.61
CA MET A 251 -0.75 26.73 13.49
C MET A 251 -1.02 28.21 13.19
N GLU A 252 -0.32 29.12 13.86
CA GLU A 252 -0.40 30.57 13.58
C GLU A 252 0.05 30.89 12.14
N ALA A 253 1.16 30.28 11.69
CA ALA A 253 1.64 30.41 10.32
C ALA A 253 0.62 29.89 9.31
N LEU A 254 0.02 28.72 9.58
CA LEU A 254 -1.02 28.15 8.72
C LEU A 254 -2.26 29.07 8.67
N GLU A 255 -2.64 29.67 9.79
CA GLU A 255 -3.73 30.65 9.83
C GLU A 255 -3.44 31.90 9.01
N ALA A 256 -2.22 32.36 9.03
CA ALA A 256 -1.75 33.48 8.24
C ALA A 256 -1.55 33.15 6.74
N GLY A 257 -1.59 31.88 6.36
CA GLY A 257 -1.29 31.43 4.99
C GLY A 257 0.21 31.37 4.69
N ASP A 258 1.06 31.41 5.73
CA ASP A 258 2.51 31.24 5.58
C ASP A 258 2.90 29.76 5.52
N PHE A 259 2.65 29.16 4.35
CA PHE A 259 3.01 27.76 4.09
C PHE A 259 4.51 27.51 4.13
N SER A 260 5.35 28.55 3.92
CA SER A 260 6.80 28.42 3.98
C SER A 260 7.25 28.11 5.40
N LEU A 261 6.77 28.87 6.38
CA LEU A 261 7.08 28.62 7.79
C LEU A 261 6.50 27.30 8.29
N VAL A 262 5.29 26.91 7.84
CA VAL A 262 4.71 25.59 8.15
C VAL A 262 5.60 24.47 7.61
N ALA A 263 6.05 24.58 6.36
CA ALA A 263 6.92 23.60 5.73
C ALA A 263 8.30 23.52 6.44
N GLU A 264 8.90 24.63 6.79
CA GLU A 264 10.19 24.68 7.50
C GLU A 264 10.11 23.98 8.86
N ILE A 265 9.09 24.30 9.67
CA ILE A 265 8.90 23.71 11.00
C ILE A 265 8.68 22.20 10.91
N THR A 266 7.85 21.77 9.99
CA THR A 266 7.54 20.34 9.81
C THR A 266 8.71 19.58 9.23
N LEU A 267 9.44 20.17 8.27
CA LEU A 267 10.62 19.58 7.65
C LEU A 267 11.73 19.28 8.67
N HIS A 268 12.00 20.22 9.57
CA HIS A 268 12.98 20.01 10.64
C HIS A 268 12.67 18.78 11.51
N TYR A 269 11.40 18.55 11.81
CA TYR A 269 10.96 17.36 12.54
C TYR A 269 11.15 16.08 11.71
N TYR A 270 10.72 16.10 10.45
CA TYR A 270 10.83 14.92 9.57
C TYR A 270 12.29 14.57 9.27
N ASP A 271 13.14 15.55 9.03
CA ASP A 271 14.56 15.34 8.76
C ASP A 271 15.24 14.66 9.94
N LYS A 272 14.98 15.14 11.17
CA LYS A 272 15.52 14.51 12.38
C LYS A 272 15.05 13.06 12.53
N ALA A 273 13.76 12.79 12.30
CA ALA A 273 13.20 11.45 12.41
C ALA A 273 13.75 10.51 11.33
N TYR A 274 13.91 10.99 10.11
CA TYR A 274 14.46 10.23 9.00
C TYR A 274 15.94 9.89 9.23
N MET A 275 16.76 10.89 9.59
CA MET A 275 18.19 10.68 9.84
C MET A 275 18.42 9.70 10.99
N TYR A 276 17.64 9.79 12.07
CA TYR A 276 17.69 8.80 13.14
C TYR A 276 17.40 7.38 12.60
N GLY A 277 16.41 7.21 11.73
CA GLY A 277 16.12 5.93 11.09
C GLY A 277 17.26 5.45 10.18
N LEU A 278 17.90 6.35 9.44
CA LEU A 278 19.02 6.04 8.55
C LEU A 278 20.26 5.61 9.33
N GLU A 279 20.57 6.28 10.44
CA GLU A 279 21.71 5.97 11.33
C GLU A 279 21.62 4.61 12.01
N LEU A 280 20.42 4.00 12.07
CA LEU A 280 20.23 2.63 12.55
C LEU A 280 20.57 1.55 11.51
N ARG A 281 20.89 1.94 10.27
CA ARG A 281 21.33 1.01 9.23
C ARG A 281 22.85 0.79 9.30
N ASP A 282 23.32 -0.26 8.68
CA ASP A 282 24.74 -0.50 8.44
C ASP A 282 25.27 0.55 7.48
N GLU A 283 26.19 1.40 7.95
CA GLU A 283 26.78 2.50 7.16
C GLU A 283 27.47 1.98 5.89
N SER A 284 28.01 0.75 5.91
CA SER A 284 28.64 0.15 4.74
C SER A 284 27.68 -0.12 3.58
N LYS A 285 26.37 -0.10 3.86
CA LYS A 285 25.29 -0.29 2.88
C LYS A 285 24.66 1.03 2.40
N ILE A 286 25.18 2.19 2.86
CA ILE A 286 24.61 3.49 2.52
C ILE A 286 25.55 4.22 1.56
N THR A 287 25.09 4.43 0.33
CA THR A 287 25.75 5.33 -0.63
C THR A 287 25.10 6.70 -0.53
N ARG A 288 25.86 7.73 -0.13
CA ARG A 288 25.36 9.11 -0.02
C ARG A 288 25.69 9.89 -1.28
N ILE A 289 24.70 10.58 -1.83
CA ILE A 289 24.85 11.43 -3.02
C ILE A 289 24.36 12.84 -2.67
N GLU A 290 25.24 13.83 -2.73
CA GLU A 290 24.83 15.22 -2.65
C GLU A 290 24.09 15.63 -3.93
N VAL A 291 22.90 16.17 -3.77
CA VAL A 291 22.06 16.59 -4.89
C VAL A 291 21.58 18.02 -4.67
N ARG A 292 21.69 18.85 -5.71
CA ARG A 292 21.36 20.28 -5.67
C ARG A 292 20.25 20.67 -6.64
N THR A 293 19.45 19.69 -7.05
CA THR A 293 18.34 19.87 -7.99
C THR A 293 17.15 19.01 -7.52
N LEU A 294 15.94 19.37 -7.93
CA LEU A 294 14.76 18.52 -7.85
C LEU A 294 14.27 18.07 -9.22
N ASP A 295 15.04 18.31 -10.28
CA ASP A 295 14.74 17.74 -11.58
C ASP A 295 14.90 16.21 -11.53
N PRO A 296 13.84 15.43 -11.76
CA PRO A 296 13.89 13.98 -11.59
C PRO A 296 14.78 13.29 -12.65
N ILE A 297 15.00 13.92 -13.79
CA ILE A 297 15.88 13.39 -14.83
C ILE A 297 17.33 13.50 -14.37
N GLU A 298 17.76 14.70 -13.94
CA GLU A 298 19.11 14.94 -13.42
C GLU A 298 19.38 14.08 -12.17
N GLN A 299 18.41 14.01 -11.24
CA GLN A 299 18.53 13.19 -10.05
C GLN A 299 18.71 11.71 -10.39
N THR A 300 17.93 11.19 -11.36
CA THR A 300 18.04 9.80 -11.80
C THR A 300 19.36 9.50 -12.49
N GLU A 301 19.91 10.43 -13.26
CA GLU A 301 21.23 10.29 -13.89
C GLU A 301 22.33 10.22 -12.84
N LEU A 302 22.30 11.11 -11.86
CA LEU A 302 23.23 11.09 -10.73
C LEU A 302 23.12 9.79 -9.93
N LEU A 303 21.90 9.34 -9.64
CA LEU A 303 21.63 8.09 -8.94
C LEU A 303 22.28 6.90 -9.68
N LEU A 304 21.99 6.73 -10.96
CA LEU A 304 22.48 5.61 -11.76
C LEU A 304 24.00 5.63 -11.95
N ALA A 305 24.62 6.80 -12.02
CA ALA A 305 26.07 6.92 -12.09
C ALA A 305 26.82 6.42 -10.85
N HIS A 306 26.13 6.34 -9.68
CA HIS A 306 26.74 5.89 -8.42
C HIS A 306 26.41 4.41 -8.07
N VAL A 307 25.63 3.74 -8.90
CA VAL A 307 25.14 2.37 -8.64
C VAL A 307 25.75 1.33 -9.60
N THR A 308 26.46 1.79 -10.61
CA THR A 308 27.17 0.92 -11.60
C THR A 308 28.43 0.27 -11.05
#